data_e8a9e533f7ae6885114a2ccddd058d54
#
_entry.id   e8a9e533f7ae6885114a2ccddd058d54
#
_cell.length_a   1.000
_cell.length_b   1.000
_cell.length_c   1.000
_cell.angle_alpha   90.00
_cell.angle_beta   90.00
_cell.angle_gamma   90.00
#
_symmetry.space_group_name_H-M   'P 1'
#
loop_
_entity.id
_entity.type
_entity.pdbx_description
1 polymer ?
#
loop_
_entity_poly.entity_id
_entity_poly.type
_entity_poly.pdbx_seq_one_letter_code
_entity_poly.pdbx_strand_id
1 'polypeptide(L)'
;MPTTASVQQILPQLEHRITDWRTYQPKKLTIAPYADLAMEFEMTSVRQEGGRTIWTGRNVLNGAFLVTVATQNEWHAVLEVPAASNFEFHISGQSATVTETDATVLCGNERLVASAAVAGETIDANSTPTDNSTALSAGDVHTVDVLFFYDTETLTANNNNAQQVEISIVAMVEAANRVLENSKVDNLRWRYVAAYQVPDYTATDKLKNDLEQLTFTDNAVGQFAAEKCALHGVDQAMLLVSKKRSDDYSGLAWVPGQGSIAHHAVMVWGGGYVVLAHELAHNFGCRHDRQTEMTATGEGFGFGFRFSLDGKDTGTIMSYAPTRVPYFSNPELEYAGVRLGLPEGQASVTNNSRLLRENALAMAVCREATEAPVIIAQPQPARVIKGVGFSLSVTAVGDGLTYQWRKDGVALSGATDPFYAKPSASTGDVGTYDVVVGNIVGETSSASAAVAVYEPTASSGVSSSSSSGGQSGSATGSSGGGGAVEPWVLVAFALLGALRLIGRARRNR
;
A
#
# COMPACT_ATOMS: atom_id res chain seq x y z
N MET A 1 -12.85 -1.96 20.22
CA MET A 1 -13.07 -0.49 20.11
C MET A 1 -11.73 0.22 20.22
N PRO A 2 -11.48 1.30 19.48
CA PRO A 2 -10.22 2.04 19.59
C PRO A 2 -10.05 2.59 21.00
N THR A 3 -8.84 2.47 21.53
CA THR A 3 -8.45 3.00 22.84
C THR A 3 -7.53 4.19 22.64
N THR A 4 -7.83 5.31 23.26
CA THR A 4 -6.96 6.50 23.21
C THR A 4 -5.79 6.32 24.17
N ALA A 5 -4.58 6.61 23.68
CA ALA A 5 -3.34 6.54 24.44
C ALA A 5 -2.47 7.78 24.15
N SER A 6 -1.43 8.04 24.95
CA SER A 6 -0.42 9.01 24.57
C SER A 6 0.58 8.37 23.60
N VAL A 7 1.23 9.21 22.77
CA VAL A 7 2.26 8.72 21.85
C VAL A 7 3.38 7.99 22.60
N GLN A 8 3.80 8.47 23.77
CA GLN A 8 4.83 7.84 24.60
C GLN A 8 4.39 6.49 25.18
N GLN A 9 3.10 6.27 25.41
CA GLN A 9 2.61 4.95 25.84
C GLN A 9 2.75 3.92 24.71
N ILE A 10 2.53 4.32 23.45
CA ILE A 10 2.66 3.44 22.28
C ILE A 10 4.11 3.29 21.85
N LEU A 11 4.88 4.38 21.86
CA LEU A 11 6.29 4.43 21.50
C LEU A 11 7.14 4.82 22.70
N PRO A 12 7.41 3.89 23.64
CA PRO A 12 8.08 4.20 24.92
C PRO A 12 9.47 4.85 24.78
N GLN A 13 10.17 4.57 23.66
CA GLN A 13 11.51 5.13 23.41
C GLN A 13 11.48 6.57 22.85
N LEU A 14 10.29 7.13 22.63
CA LEU A 14 10.15 8.46 22.05
C LEU A 14 10.36 9.54 23.12
N GLU A 15 11.56 10.13 23.18
CA GLU A 15 11.93 11.16 24.17
C GLU A 15 11.56 12.58 23.72
N HIS A 16 11.44 12.81 22.41
CA HIS A 16 11.22 14.14 21.83
C HIS A 16 10.01 14.21 20.91
N ARG A 17 9.44 15.41 20.80
CA ARG A 17 8.36 15.67 19.85
C ARG A 17 8.86 15.52 18.42
N ILE A 18 8.24 14.64 17.64
CA ILE A 18 8.50 14.49 16.22
C ILE A 18 7.70 15.57 15.48
N THR A 19 8.38 16.36 14.66
CA THR A 19 7.78 17.41 13.82
C THR A 19 7.45 16.91 12.41
N ASP A 20 8.12 15.87 11.98
CA ASP A 20 7.90 15.21 10.70
C ASP A 20 8.12 13.70 10.88
N TRP A 21 7.05 12.92 10.84
CA TRP A 21 7.10 11.46 11.05
C TRP A 21 7.85 10.72 9.97
N ARG A 22 8.01 11.29 8.76
CA ARG A 22 8.80 10.67 7.67
C ARG A 22 10.27 10.54 8.03
N THR A 23 10.77 11.36 8.93
CA THR A 23 12.18 11.33 9.35
C THR A 23 12.45 10.31 10.46
N TYR A 24 11.39 9.78 11.09
CA TYR A 24 11.51 8.79 12.15
C TYR A 24 11.70 7.39 11.58
N GLN A 25 12.97 7.01 11.39
CA GLN A 25 13.39 5.74 10.77
C GLN A 25 14.38 5.02 11.69
N PRO A 26 13.95 4.57 12.87
CA PRO A 26 14.85 3.91 13.82
C PRO A 26 15.29 2.54 13.28
N LYS A 27 16.52 2.10 13.61
CA LYS A 27 16.98 0.74 13.33
C LYS A 27 16.23 -0.31 14.15
N LYS A 28 15.78 0.08 15.33
CA LYS A 28 14.92 -0.70 16.22
C LYS A 28 13.77 0.17 16.69
N LEU A 29 12.59 -0.39 16.71
CA LEU A 29 11.38 0.27 17.14
C LEU A 29 10.68 -0.56 18.20
N THR A 30 10.42 0.02 19.36
CA THR A 30 9.59 -0.61 20.41
C THR A 30 8.18 -0.06 20.31
N ILE A 31 7.20 -0.94 20.20
CA ILE A 31 5.78 -0.58 20.21
C ILE A 31 5.08 -1.30 21.37
N ALA A 32 4.18 -0.60 22.06
CA ALA A 32 3.44 -1.12 23.20
C ALA A 32 1.93 -1.01 22.97
N PRO A 33 1.27 -2.07 22.48
CA PRO A 33 -0.20 -2.11 22.37
C PRO A 33 -0.89 -1.88 23.70
N TYR A 34 -0.31 -2.41 24.78
CA TYR A 34 -0.73 -2.24 26.17
C TYR A 34 0.49 -1.90 27.05
N ALA A 35 0.24 -1.32 28.21
CA ALA A 35 1.31 -0.88 29.13
C ALA A 35 2.24 -2.03 29.60
N ASP A 36 1.75 -3.25 29.62
CA ASP A 36 2.47 -4.47 30.02
C ASP A 36 2.96 -5.31 28.84
N LEU A 37 2.71 -4.89 27.61
CA LEU A 37 3.08 -5.59 26.38
C LEU A 37 3.89 -4.68 25.46
N ALA A 38 5.19 -4.60 25.70
CA ALA A 38 6.11 -3.90 24.81
C ALA A 38 6.91 -4.90 23.97
N MET A 39 6.97 -4.64 22.65
CA MET A 39 7.69 -5.48 21.70
C MET A 39 8.71 -4.66 20.93
N GLU A 40 9.94 -5.14 20.81
CA GLU A 40 11.00 -4.54 20.02
C GLU A 40 11.04 -5.19 18.62
N PHE A 41 11.12 -4.37 17.59
CA PHE A 41 11.23 -4.79 16.20
C PHE A 41 12.55 -4.31 15.62
N GLU A 42 13.25 -5.20 14.95
CA GLU A 42 14.42 -4.86 14.14
C GLU A 42 13.96 -4.51 12.71
N MET A 43 14.49 -3.41 12.17
CA MET A 43 14.17 -2.94 10.82
C MET A 43 14.54 -4.00 9.78
N THR A 44 13.59 -4.37 8.95
CA THR A 44 13.81 -5.24 7.78
C THR A 44 13.91 -4.43 6.49
N SER A 45 13.11 -3.36 6.36
CA SER A 45 13.24 -2.42 5.26
C SER A 45 12.73 -1.03 5.63
N VAL A 46 13.17 -0.03 4.88
CA VAL A 46 12.60 1.32 4.89
C VAL A 46 12.70 1.89 3.48
N ARG A 47 11.59 2.51 3.03
CA ARG A 47 11.54 3.18 1.73
C ARG A 47 10.66 4.43 1.81
N GLN A 48 10.84 5.32 0.84
CA GLN A 48 9.98 6.49 0.66
C GLN A 48 9.25 6.38 -0.68
N GLU A 49 7.94 6.58 -0.64
CA GLU A 49 7.08 6.44 -1.79
C GLU A 49 5.91 7.43 -1.69
N GLY A 50 5.65 8.20 -2.74
CA GLY A 50 4.52 9.15 -2.80
C GLY A 50 4.48 10.15 -1.63
N GLY A 51 5.65 10.61 -1.11
CA GLY A 51 5.74 11.52 0.03
C GLY A 51 5.51 10.84 1.39
N ARG A 52 5.45 9.54 1.44
CA ARG A 52 5.33 8.69 2.64
C ARG A 52 6.64 7.98 2.92
N THR A 53 6.89 7.66 4.19
CA THR A 53 7.93 6.72 4.60
C THR A 53 7.26 5.44 5.06
N ILE A 54 7.63 4.33 4.46
CA ILE A 54 7.18 2.98 4.82
C ILE A 54 8.35 2.28 5.48
N TRP A 55 8.17 1.91 6.74
CA TRP A 55 9.15 1.18 7.54
C TRP A 55 8.57 -0.18 7.93
N THR A 56 9.36 -1.24 7.79
CA THR A 56 8.97 -2.58 8.20
C THR A 56 9.97 -3.16 9.17
N GLY A 57 9.50 -3.96 10.11
CA GLY A 57 10.34 -4.59 11.10
C GLY A 57 9.79 -5.93 11.59
N ARG A 58 10.69 -6.74 12.16
CA ARG A 58 10.36 -8.06 12.69
C ARG A 58 10.85 -8.20 14.14
N ASN A 59 10.00 -8.76 14.99
CA ASN A 59 10.41 -9.19 16.32
C ASN A 59 11.12 -10.56 16.21
N VAL A 60 12.37 -10.63 16.64
CA VAL A 60 13.20 -11.85 16.50
C VAL A 60 12.80 -12.96 17.48
N LEU A 61 12.07 -12.65 18.55
CA LEU A 61 11.71 -13.60 19.60
C LEU A 61 10.45 -14.41 19.26
N ASN A 62 9.42 -13.74 18.73
CA ASN A 62 8.11 -14.36 18.48
C ASN A 62 7.69 -14.32 17.02
N GLY A 63 8.49 -13.70 16.14
CA GLY A 63 8.20 -13.58 14.71
C GLY A 63 7.14 -12.54 14.36
N ALA A 64 6.67 -11.75 15.34
CA ALA A 64 5.73 -10.66 15.07
C ALA A 64 6.29 -9.68 14.01
N PHE A 65 5.40 -9.11 13.21
CA PHE A 65 5.74 -8.22 12.13
C PHE A 65 5.06 -6.87 12.29
N LEU A 66 5.79 -5.80 11.99
CA LEU A 66 5.30 -4.44 12.09
C LEU A 66 5.52 -3.71 10.76
N VAL A 67 4.45 -3.14 10.22
CA VAL A 67 4.49 -2.16 9.14
C VAL A 67 4.14 -0.80 9.70
N THR A 68 4.89 0.23 9.35
CA THR A 68 4.51 1.61 9.62
C THR A 68 4.51 2.44 8.35
N VAL A 69 3.53 3.33 8.22
CA VAL A 69 3.43 4.30 7.13
C VAL A 69 3.33 5.69 7.74
N ALA A 70 4.25 6.55 7.36
CA ALA A 70 4.37 7.89 7.94
C ALA A 70 4.33 8.96 6.85
N THR A 71 3.54 10.00 7.07
CA THR A 71 3.59 11.28 6.36
C THR A 71 4.22 12.35 7.26
N GLN A 72 4.19 13.61 6.86
CA GLN A 72 4.70 14.67 7.72
C GLN A 72 3.99 14.72 9.08
N ASN A 73 2.66 14.58 9.09
CA ASN A 73 1.83 14.83 10.26
C ASN A 73 1.18 13.57 10.86
N GLU A 74 1.13 12.49 10.10
CA GLU A 74 0.41 11.28 10.44
C GLU A 74 1.36 10.08 10.44
N TRP A 75 1.12 9.16 11.35
CA TRP A 75 1.81 7.88 11.43
C TRP A 75 0.80 6.77 11.71
N HIS A 76 0.83 5.74 10.90
CA HIS A 76 -0.03 4.56 11.05
C HIS A 76 0.83 3.30 11.10
N ALA A 77 0.41 2.32 11.89
CA ALA A 77 1.09 1.03 11.94
C ALA A 77 0.09 -0.12 12.01
N VAL A 78 0.48 -1.21 11.37
CA VAL A 78 -0.15 -2.52 11.48
C VAL A 78 0.84 -3.46 12.15
N LEU A 79 0.45 -4.01 13.29
CA LEU A 79 1.19 -5.00 14.05
C LEU A 79 0.48 -6.35 13.95
N GLU A 80 1.18 -7.33 13.43
CA GLU A 80 0.78 -8.72 13.41
C GLU A 80 1.53 -9.49 14.50
N VAL A 81 0.79 -10.14 15.39
CA VAL A 81 1.36 -11.01 16.41
C VAL A 81 0.92 -12.45 16.14
N PRO A 82 1.83 -13.37 15.79
CA PRO A 82 1.49 -14.76 15.49
C PRO A 82 0.69 -15.42 16.62
N ALA A 83 -0.42 -16.06 16.27
CA ALA A 83 -1.34 -16.75 17.17
C ALA A 83 -2.01 -15.84 18.26
N ALA A 84 -1.97 -14.52 18.07
CA ALA A 84 -2.61 -13.52 18.93
C ALA A 84 -3.41 -12.52 18.08
N SER A 85 -3.95 -11.48 18.73
CA SER A 85 -4.64 -10.39 18.05
C SER A 85 -3.69 -9.53 17.23
N ASN A 86 -4.19 -8.96 16.15
CA ASN A 86 -3.52 -7.91 15.39
C ASN A 86 -3.88 -6.54 15.96
N PHE A 87 -3.01 -5.56 15.75
CA PHE A 87 -3.23 -4.21 16.23
C PHE A 87 -2.99 -3.19 15.12
N GLU A 88 -3.84 -2.19 15.08
CA GLU A 88 -3.66 -1.00 14.27
C GLU A 88 -3.42 0.20 15.18
N PHE A 89 -2.44 1.01 14.84
CA PHE A 89 -2.07 2.22 15.57
C PHE A 89 -2.20 3.41 14.63
N HIS A 90 -2.74 4.49 15.17
CA HIS A 90 -2.75 5.75 14.44
C HIS A 90 -2.29 6.87 15.35
N ILE A 91 -1.35 7.69 14.87
CA ILE A 91 -0.82 8.86 15.56
C ILE A 91 -1.05 10.09 14.70
N SER A 92 -1.74 11.07 15.28
CA SER A 92 -1.94 12.39 14.70
C SER A 92 -1.59 13.46 15.75
N GLY A 93 -0.55 14.22 15.50
CA GLY A 93 -0.04 15.22 16.45
C GLY A 93 0.48 14.58 17.74
N GLN A 94 -0.22 14.82 18.86
CA GLN A 94 0.09 14.27 20.19
C GLN A 94 -0.87 13.15 20.64
N SER A 95 -1.86 12.85 19.81
CA SER A 95 -2.87 11.84 20.09
C SER A 95 -2.51 10.54 19.38
N ALA A 96 -2.75 9.43 20.06
CA ALA A 96 -2.58 8.10 19.50
C ALA A 96 -3.84 7.28 19.78
N THR A 97 -4.20 6.43 18.83
CA THR A 97 -5.24 5.42 19.00
C THR A 97 -4.67 4.05 18.72
N VAL A 98 -5.14 3.06 19.49
CA VAL A 98 -4.84 1.65 19.31
C VAL A 98 -6.15 0.93 19.08
N THR A 99 -6.22 0.15 18.03
CA THR A 99 -7.37 -0.70 17.72
C THR A 99 -6.88 -2.15 17.66
N GLU A 100 -7.42 -2.99 18.51
CA GLU A 100 -7.24 -4.43 18.39
C GLU A 100 -8.20 -4.92 17.30
N THR A 101 -7.66 -5.56 16.27
CA THR A 101 -8.43 -6.12 15.17
C THR A 101 -8.57 -7.61 15.37
N ASP A 102 -9.81 -8.07 15.52
CA ASP A 102 -10.11 -9.50 15.58
C ASP A 102 -10.01 -10.08 14.15
N ALA A 103 -9.24 -11.17 14.02
CA ALA A 103 -9.05 -11.85 12.74
C ALA A 103 -10.29 -12.65 12.27
N THR A 104 -11.44 -12.50 12.91
CA THR A 104 -12.69 -13.10 12.46
C THR A 104 -13.21 -12.40 11.22
N VAL A 105 -12.90 -12.99 10.07
CA VAL A 105 -13.42 -12.53 8.78
C VAL A 105 -14.56 -13.45 8.37
N LEU A 106 -15.73 -12.88 8.10
CA LEU A 106 -16.81 -13.53 7.41
C LEU A 106 -16.91 -12.93 6.01
N CYS A 107 -16.55 -13.71 4.99
CA CYS A 107 -16.79 -13.34 3.60
C CYS A 107 -18.15 -13.88 3.14
N GLY A 108 -18.80 -13.21 2.19
CA GLY A 108 -20.06 -13.67 1.63
C GLY A 108 -19.90 -15.00 0.88
N ASN A 109 -20.70 -16.00 1.26
CA ASN A 109 -20.72 -17.33 0.62
C ASN A 109 -21.63 -17.37 -0.63
N GLU A 110 -22.18 -16.24 -1.06
CA GLU A 110 -23.05 -16.21 -2.23
C GLU A 110 -22.20 -16.46 -3.49
N ARG A 111 -22.51 -17.53 -4.20
CA ARG A 111 -22.11 -17.69 -5.60
C ARG A 111 -22.75 -16.55 -6.39
N LEU A 112 -22.00 -15.49 -6.59
CA LEU A 112 -22.43 -14.37 -7.40
C LEU A 112 -22.40 -14.81 -8.87
N VAL A 113 -23.52 -15.35 -9.34
CA VAL A 113 -23.76 -15.56 -10.76
C VAL A 113 -24.08 -14.19 -11.32
N ALA A 114 -23.19 -13.61 -12.12
CA ALA A 114 -23.50 -12.39 -12.86
C ALA A 114 -24.76 -12.65 -13.67
N SER A 115 -25.80 -11.85 -13.46
CA SER A 115 -26.94 -11.86 -14.37
C SER A 115 -26.42 -11.47 -15.76
N ALA A 116 -26.77 -12.25 -16.78
CA ALA A 116 -26.30 -12.13 -18.16
C ALA A 116 -26.76 -10.82 -18.80
N ALA A 117 -26.17 -9.70 -18.47
CA ALA A 117 -26.46 -8.39 -19.02
C ALA A 117 -25.23 -7.57 -19.43
N VAL A 118 -24.08 -8.21 -19.61
CA VAL A 118 -22.97 -7.62 -20.37
C VAL A 118 -22.88 -8.38 -21.68
N ALA A 119 -23.70 -7.97 -22.65
CA ALA A 119 -23.57 -8.42 -24.02
C ALA A 119 -22.32 -7.76 -24.63
N GLY A 120 -21.30 -8.57 -24.88
CA GLY A 120 -20.28 -8.21 -25.81
C GLY A 120 -18.83 -8.41 -25.43
N GLU A 121 -18.47 -9.58 -24.96
CA GLU A 121 -17.20 -10.24 -25.31
C GLU A 121 -17.16 -11.58 -24.59
N THR A 122 -17.41 -12.65 -25.31
CA THR A 122 -17.13 -14.02 -24.86
C THR A 122 -15.63 -14.22 -24.99
N ILE A 123 -14.89 -14.12 -23.89
CA ILE A 123 -13.56 -14.69 -23.83
C ILE A 123 -13.75 -16.20 -23.81
N ASP A 124 -13.36 -16.83 -24.90
CA ASP A 124 -13.34 -18.29 -25.03
C ASP A 124 -12.40 -18.86 -23.98
N ALA A 125 -12.95 -19.58 -23.00
CA ALA A 125 -12.17 -20.24 -21.93
C ALA A 125 -11.20 -21.30 -22.48
N ASN A 126 -11.14 -21.49 -23.79
CA ASN A 126 -10.27 -22.41 -24.51
C ASN A 126 -9.21 -21.69 -25.36
N SER A 127 -9.10 -20.36 -25.31
CA SER A 127 -7.98 -19.69 -25.95
C SER A 127 -6.71 -19.96 -25.12
N THR A 128 -5.93 -20.91 -25.56
CA THR A 128 -4.50 -20.97 -25.20
C THR A 128 -3.91 -19.63 -25.53
N PRO A 129 -3.18 -18.94 -24.59
CA PRO A 129 -2.49 -17.73 -24.92
C PRO A 129 -1.57 -18.00 -26.11
N THR A 130 -1.77 -17.32 -27.22
CA THR A 130 -0.81 -17.30 -28.31
C THR A 130 0.45 -16.66 -27.75
N ASP A 131 1.48 -17.47 -27.65
CA ASP A 131 2.80 -17.20 -27.13
C ASP A 131 3.48 -16.07 -27.94
N ASN A 132 3.18 -14.83 -27.56
CA ASN A 132 3.89 -13.63 -27.97
C ASN A 132 4.55 -12.93 -26.76
N SER A 133 4.69 -13.65 -25.64
CA SER A 133 5.47 -13.19 -24.51
C SER A 133 6.95 -13.28 -24.90
N THR A 134 7.61 -12.13 -25.06
CA THR A 134 9.03 -12.03 -24.77
C THR A 134 9.21 -12.67 -23.38
N ALA A 135 9.94 -13.79 -23.34
CA ALA A 135 10.10 -14.62 -22.16
C ALA A 135 10.55 -13.75 -20.98
N LEU A 136 9.60 -13.38 -20.10
CA LEU A 136 9.91 -12.85 -18.79
C LEU A 136 10.60 -13.99 -18.03
N SER A 137 11.76 -13.70 -17.46
CA SER A 137 12.57 -14.73 -16.82
C SER A 137 11.84 -15.27 -15.58
N ALA A 138 12.01 -16.57 -15.32
CA ALA A 138 11.52 -17.19 -14.10
C ALA A 138 12.22 -16.53 -12.89
N GLY A 139 11.58 -15.57 -12.25
CA GLY A 139 12.12 -14.76 -11.14
C GLY A 139 11.63 -13.30 -11.13
N ASP A 140 10.89 -12.87 -12.16
CA ASP A 140 10.34 -11.51 -12.19
C ASP A 140 9.13 -11.40 -11.25
N VAL A 141 9.11 -10.33 -10.46
CA VAL A 141 7.97 -10.00 -9.59
C VAL A 141 6.92 -9.24 -10.40
N HIS A 142 5.73 -9.80 -10.50
CA HIS A 142 4.58 -9.18 -11.16
C HIS A 142 3.86 -8.26 -10.17
N THR A 143 3.78 -7.00 -10.52
CA THR A 143 3.08 -6.01 -9.70
C THR A 143 1.63 -5.90 -10.17
N VAL A 144 0.71 -6.11 -9.27
CA VAL A 144 -0.74 -5.95 -9.49
C VAL A 144 -1.18 -4.64 -8.86
N ASP A 145 -1.67 -3.74 -9.67
CA ASP A 145 -2.08 -2.40 -9.29
C ASP A 145 -3.49 -2.39 -8.72
N VAL A 146 -3.64 -1.85 -7.51
CA VAL A 146 -4.91 -1.81 -6.80
C VAL A 146 -5.34 -0.35 -6.57
N LEU A 147 -6.54 -0.02 -7.04
CA LEU A 147 -7.18 1.26 -6.80
C LEU A 147 -8.25 1.11 -5.72
N PHE A 148 -8.26 2.08 -4.81
CA PHE A 148 -9.20 2.05 -3.70
C PHE A 148 -10.25 3.14 -3.85
N PHE A 149 -11.47 2.81 -3.45
CA PHE A 149 -12.59 3.72 -3.31
C PHE A 149 -13.09 3.66 -1.88
N TYR A 150 -13.66 4.72 -1.37
CA TYR A 150 -14.28 4.71 -0.04
C TYR A 150 -15.50 5.62 0.02
N ASP A 151 -16.43 5.26 0.89
CA ASP A 151 -17.67 6.00 1.11
C ASP A 151 -17.47 7.18 2.07
N THR A 152 -18.49 8.02 2.20
CA THR A 152 -18.48 9.18 3.10
C THR A 152 -18.37 8.77 4.57
N GLU A 153 -18.94 7.63 4.96
CA GLU A 153 -18.89 7.14 6.33
C GLU A 153 -17.49 6.67 6.71
N THR A 154 -16.75 6.06 5.78
CA THR A 154 -15.31 5.72 5.95
C THR A 154 -14.47 6.97 6.20
N LEU A 155 -14.69 8.05 5.42
CA LEU A 155 -14.00 9.32 5.66
C LEU A 155 -14.34 9.90 7.04
N THR A 156 -15.61 9.88 7.41
CA THR A 156 -16.08 10.38 8.72
C THR A 156 -15.49 9.57 9.87
N ALA A 157 -15.42 8.24 9.75
CA ALA A 157 -14.78 7.36 10.73
C ALA A 157 -13.28 7.66 10.92
N ASN A 158 -12.66 8.31 9.95
CA ASN A 158 -11.27 8.78 9.99
C ASN A 158 -11.17 10.31 10.21
N ASN A 159 -12.07 10.88 11.00
CA ASN A 159 -12.09 12.31 11.38
C ASN A 159 -12.12 13.26 10.19
N ASN A 160 -12.72 12.88 9.07
CA ASN A 160 -12.71 13.59 7.78
C ASN A 160 -11.30 13.87 7.25
N ASN A 161 -10.36 12.97 7.56
CA ASN A 161 -8.96 13.06 7.14
C ASN A 161 -8.66 12.02 6.06
N ALA A 162 -8.68 12.44 4.79
CA ALA A 162 -8.39 11.58 3.64
C ALA A 162 -6.95 11.01 3.68
N GLN A 163 -5.98 11.76 4.22
CA GLN A 163 -4.62 11.27 4.38
C GLN A 163 -4.54 10.12 5.38
N GLN A 164 -5.33 10.15 6.44
CA GLN A 164 -5.43 9.03 7.39
C GLN A 164 -6.00 7.78 6.71
N VAL A 165 -7.05 7.92 5.90
CA VAL A 165 -7.59 6.79 5.10
C VAL A 165 -6.50 6.22 4.21
N GLU A 166 -5.79 7.08 3.49
CA GLU A 166 -4.75 6.68 2.54
C GLU A 166 -3.60 5.91 3.21
N ILE A 167 -3.02 6.43 4.30
CA ILE A 167 -1.91 5.75 4.98
C ILE A 167 -2.33 4.42 5.61
N SER A 168 -3.58 4.32 6.07
CA SER A 168 -4.13 3.05 6.59
C SER A 168 -4.25 2.01 5.46
N ILE A 169 -4.74 2.41 4.28
CA ILE A 169 -4.80 1.52 3.10
C ILE A 169 -3.40 1.05 2.71
N VAL A 170 -2.43 1.96 2.62
CA VAL A 170 -1.05 1.59 2.26
C VAL A 170 -0.47 0.61 3.27
N ALA A 171 -0.69 0.81 4.56
CA ALA A 171 -0.23 -0.12 5.60
C ALA A 171 -0.89 -1.51 5.47
N MET A 172 -2.19 -1.57 5.15
CA MET A 172 -2.90 -2.83 4.90
C MET A 172 -2.35 -3.55 3.66
N VAL A 173 -2.08 -2.84 2.56
CA VAL A 173 -1.49 -3.42 1.34
C VAL A 173 -0.10 -4.00 1.62
N GLU A 174 0.74 -3.29 2.37
CA GLU A 174 2.06 -3.79 2.74
C GLU A 174 1.99 -5.01 3.66
N ALA A 175 1.05 -5.04 4.60
CA ALA A 175 0.81 -6.21 5.45
C ALA A 175 0.28 -7.40 4.63
N ALA A 176 -0.58 -7.16 3.62
CA ALA A 176 -1.04 -8.18 2.68
C ALA A 176 0.11 -8.73 1.82
N ASN A 177 1.02 -7.88 1.35
CA ASN A 177 2.23 -8.31 0.66
C ASN A 177 3.09 -9.22 1.55
N ARG A 178 3.13 -8.94 2.86
CA ARG A 178 3.81 -9.83 3.80
C ARG A 178 3.18 -11.21 3.86
N VAL A 179 1.86 -11.32 3.73
CA VAL A 179 1.19 -12.63 3.64
C VAL A 179 1.65 -13.39 2.39
N LEU A 180 1.83 -12.72 1.24
CA LEU A 180 2.40 -13.33 0.03
C LEU A 180 3.80 -13.88 0.30
N GLU A 181 4.68 -13.08 0.89
CA GLU A 181 6.05 -13.49 1.24
C GLU A 181 6.06 -14.69 2.20
N ASN A 182 5.27 -14.64 3.29
CA ASN A 182 5.11 -15.75 4.24
C ASN A 182 4.69 -17.04 3.51
N SER A 183 3.84 -16.91 2.50
CA SER A 183 3.25 -18.02 1.74
C SER A 183 4.14 -18.52 0.59
N LYS A 184 5.34 -17.95 0.39
CA LYS A 184 6.22 -18.22 -0.75
C LYS A 184 5.58 -17.90 -2.09
N VAL A 185 4.80 -16.82 -2.13
CA VAL A 185 4.32 -16.20 -3.36
C VAL A 185 5.24 -15.02 -3.63
N ASP A 186 6.41 -15.30 -4.17
CA ASP A 186 7.53 -14.38 -4.32
C ASP A 186 7.55 -13.66 -5.69
N ASN A 187 6.71 -14.12 -6.61
CA ASN A 187 6.56 -13.51 -7.94
C ASN A 187 5.33 -12.59 -8.06
N LEU A 188 4.67 -12.24 -6.98
CA LEU A 188 3.48 -11.37 -6.93
C LEU A 188 3.63 -10.30 -5.86
N ARG A 189 3.23 -9.06 -6.18
CA ARG A 189 3.11 -7.96 -5.24
C ARG A 189 1.91 -7.11 -5.57
N TRP A 190 1.05 -6.80 -4.60
CA TRP A 190 0.05 -5.75 -4.71
C TRP A 190 0.68 -4.37 -4.51
N ARG A 191 0.31 -3.42 -5.36
CA ARG A 191 0.74 -2.03 -5.26
C ARG A 191 -0.46 -1.11 -5.08
N TYR A 192 -0.43 -0.30 -4.03
CA TYR A 192 -1.37 0.79 -3.86
C TYR A 192 -1.11 1.86 -4.95
N VAL A 193 -2.16 2.26 -5.68
CA VAL A 193 -2.06 3.30 -6.70
C VAL A 193 -2.62 4.63 -6.18
N ALA A 194 -3.89 4.63 -5.79
CA ALA A 194 -4.57 5.81 -5.25
C ALA A 194 -5.81 5.38 -4.45
N ALA A 195 -6.39 6.33 -3.70
CA ALA A 195 -7.67 6.16 -3.05
C ALA A 195 -8.58 7.37 -3.32
N TYR A 196 -9.84 7.12 -3.66
CA TYR A 196 -10.81 8.13 -3.99
C TYR A 196 -12.06 8.01 -3.12
N GLN A 197 -12.49 9.13 -2.53
CA GLN A 197 -13.84 9.21 -2.01
C GLN A 197 -14.83 9.16 -3.17
N VAL A 198 -15.81 8.26 -3.10
CA VAL A 198 -16.91 8.23 -4.06
C VAL A 198 -17.85 9.39 -3.73
N PRO A 199 -18.11 10.31 -4.68
CA PRO A 199 -18.96 11.47 -4.43
C PRO A 199 -20.38 11.07 -4.00
N ASP A 200 -20.89 11.67 -2.93
CA ASP A 200 -22.25 11.51 -2.44
C ASP A 200 -22.70 10.06 -2.21
N TYR A 201 -21.74 9.14 -2.05
CA TYR A 201 -22.02 7.74 -1.85
C TYR A 201 -22.03 7.37 -0.37
N THR A 202 -23.11 6.70 0.01
CA THR A 202 -23.26 5.99 1.28
C THR A 202 -23.50 4.53 0.97
N ALA A 203 -22.72 3.65 1.60
CA ALA A 203 -22.86 2.22 1.40
C ALA A 203 -24.27 1.71 1.69
N THR A 204 -24.66 0.68 0.99
CA THR A 204 -25.93 -0.03 1.23
C THR A 204 -25.84 -0.87 2.52
N ASP A 205 -26.89 -1.59 2.86
CA ASP A 205 -26.86 -2.53 3.99
C ASP A 205 -26.30 -3.92 3.63
N LYS A 206 -25.90 -4.12 2.35
CA LYS A 206 -25.37 -5.41 1.83
C LYS A 206 -24.14 -5.20 0.94
N LEU A 207 -23.06 -5.90 1.23
CA LEU A 207 -21.82 -5.85 0.44
C LEU A 207 -22.03 -6.25 -1.02
N LYS A 208 -22.95 -7.17 -1.29
CA LYS A 208 -23.28 -7.56 -2.67
C LYS A 208 -23.74 -6.36 -3.51
N ASN A 209 -24.65 -5.57 -2.98
CA ASN A 209 -25.16 -4.39 -3.68
C ASN A 209 -24.03 -3.37 -3.91
N ASP A 210 -23.14 -3.19 -2.92
CA ASP A 210 -22.01 -2.26 -3.03
C ASP A 210 -20.97 -2.75 -4.04
N LEU A 211 -20.71 -4.07 -4.10
CA LEU A 211 -19.86 -4.68 -5.11
C LEU A 211 -20.44 -4.55 -6.53
N GLU A 212 -21.76 -4.77 -6.66
CA GLU A 212 -22.46 -4.56 -7.93
C GLU A 212 -22.41 -3.11 -8.38
N GLN A 213 -22.63 -2.15 -7.47
CA GLN A 213 -22.51 -0.72 -7.78
C GLN A 213 -21.09 -0.33 -8.20
N LEU A 214 -20.05 -0.86 -7.56
CA LEU A 214 -18.67 -0.62 -7.97
C LEU A 214 -18.39 -1.17 -9.37
N THR A 215 -19.02 -2.29 -9.73
CA THR A 215 -18.70 -3.07 -10.93
C THR A 215 -19.43 -2.58 -12.17
N PHE A 216 -20.71 -2.29 -12.05
CA PHE A 216 -21.57 -2.00 -13.22
C PHE A 216 -21.67 -0.50 -13.48
N THR A 217 -21.50 -0.10 -14.74
CA THR A 217 -21.48 1.31 -15.16
C THR A 217 -22.85 1.90 -15.45
N ASP A 218 -23.92 1.22 -15.11
CA ASP A 218 -25.30 1.71 -15.20
C ASP A 218 -25.69 2.63 -14.03
N ASN A 219 -24.78 2.85 -13.10
CA ASN A 219 -24.93 3.71 -11.94
C ASN A 219 -23.73 4.67 -11.76
N ALA A 220 -23.89 5.70 -10.93
CA ALA A 220 -22.88 6.75 -10.76
C ALA A 220 -21.58 6.25 -10.11
N VAL A 221 -21.65 5.27 -9.18
CA VAL A 221 -20.49 4.69 -8.51
C VAL A 221 -19.62 3.95 -9.51
N GLY A 222 -20.23 3.06 -10.31
CA GLY A 222 -19.53 2.29 -11.31
C GLY A 222 -18.95 3.15 -12.44
N GLN A 223 -19.66 4.21 -12.88
CA GLN A 223 -19.13 5.17 -13.85
C GLN A 223 -17.89 5.88 -13.28
N PHE A 224 -17.97 6.38 -12.04
CA PHE A 224 -16.83 7.01 -11.36
C PHE A 224 -15.66 6.05 -11.19
N ALA A 225 -15.92 4.81 -10.76
CA ALA A 225 -14.90 3.80 -10.60
C ALA A 225 -14.24 3.45 -11.95
N ALA A 226 -15.02 3.21 -12.99
CA ALA A 226 -14.50 2.92 -14.33
C ALA A 226 -13.63 4.06 -14.89
N GLU A 227 -14.04 5.33 -14.70
CA GLU A 227 -13.23 6.50 -15.07
C GLU A 227 -11.87 6.49 -14.39
N LYS A 228 -11.86 6.25 -13.05
CA LYS A 228 -10.61 6.27 -12.28
C LYS A 228 -9.74 5.05 -12.55
N CYS A 229 -10.35 3.87 -12.73
CA CYS A 229 -9.62 2.68 -13.15
C CYS A 229 -8.97 2.85 -14.51
N ALA A 230 -9.69 3.44 -15.48
CA ALA A 230 -9.13 3.74 -16.80
C ALA A 230 -8.04 4.82 -16.76
N LEU A 231 -8.21 5.84 -15.89
CA LEU A 231 -7.19 6.89 -15.71
C LEU A 231 -5.85 6.33 -15.19
N HIS A 232 -5.91 5.36 -14.31
CA HIS A 232 -4.71 4.81 -13.64
C HIS A 232 -4.24 3.48 -14.22
N GLY A 233 -5.02 2.85 -15.10
CA GLY A 233 -4.66 1.55 -15.69
C GLY A 233 -4.48 0.44 -14.66
N VAL A 234 -5.37 0.35 -13.66
CA VAL A 234 -5.22 -0.58 -12.54
C VAL A 234 -5.81 -1.95 -12.82
N ASP A 235 -5.25 -2.97 -12.20
CA ASP A 235 -5.64 -4.38 -12.39
C ASP A 235 -6.80 -4.78 -11.49
N GLN A 236 -6.86 -4.24 -10.28
CA GLN A 236 -7.91 -4.52 -9.30
C GLN A 236 -8.49 -3.23 -8.72
N ALA A 237 -9.75 -3.27 -8.30
CA ALA A 237 -10.40 -2.17 -7.60
C ALA A 237 -11.09 -2.66 -6.33
N MET A 238 -10.99 -1.88 -5.25
CA MET A 238 -11.61 -2.21 -3.95
C MET A 238 -12.38 -1.03 -3.39
N LEU A 239 -13.63 -1.27 -2.98
CA LEU A 239 -14.46 -0.30 -2.28
C LEU A 239 -14.44 -0.57 -0.77
N LEU A 240 -14.10 0.43 0.00
CA LEU A 240 -14.07 0.41 1.47
C LEU A 240 -15.33 1.08 2.02
N VAL A 241 -16.08 0.40 2.87
CA VAL A 241 -17.35 0.87 3.41
C VAL A 241 -17.38 0.76 4.93
N SER A 242 -17.94 1.75 5.61
CA SER A 242 -17.91 1.82 7.09
C SER A 242 -19.27 1.56 7.75
N LYS A 243 -20.32 1.40 6.98
CA LYS A 243 -21.68 1.24 7.50
C LYS A 243 -21.89 -0.12 8.17
N LYS A 244 -22.61 -0.13 9.30
CA LYS A 244 -23.09 -1.37 9.91
C LYS A 244 -24.05 -2.08 8.94
N ARG A 245 -23.87 -3.39 8.80
CA ARG A 245 -24.52 -4.20 7.76
C ARG A 245 -25.52 -5.21 8.34
N SER A 246 -26.43 -5.67 7.47
CA SER A 246 -27.38 -6.73 7.80
C SER A 246 -26.88 -8.12 7.42
N ASP A 247 -25.82 -8.19 6.61
CA ASP A 247 -25.28 -9.45 6.06
C ASP A 247 -24.13 -10.05 6.87
N ASP A 248 -23.68 -9.41 7.94
CA ASP A 248 -22.62 -9.84 8.85
C ASP A 248 -21.25 -10.17 8.16
N TYR A 249 -21.10 -9.86 6.86
CA TYR A 249 -19.86 -10.08 6.12
C TYR A 249 -18.86 -8.96 6.33
N SER A 250 -17.56 -9.32 6.30
CA SER A 250 -16.45 -8.36 6.37
C SER A 250 -15.91 -7.97 5.00
N GLY A 251 -16.15 -8.79 3.98
CA GLY A 251 -15.74 -8.55 2.61
C GLY A 251 -16.50 -9.41 1.60
N LEU A 252 -16.36 -9.07 0.33
CA LEU A 252 -16.93 -9.79 -0.81
C LEU A 252 -16.17 -9.41 -2.09
N ALA A 253 -15.86 -10.38 -2.93
CA ALA A 253 -15.20 -10.17 -4.22
C ALA A 253 -15.74 -11.08 -5.31
N TRP A 254 -15.55 -10.67 -6.56
CA TRP A 254 -15.78 -11.53 -7.69
C TRP A 254 -14.72 -12.63 -7.79
N VAL A 255 -15.15 -13.86 -8.10
CA VAL A 255 -14.26 -14.97 -8.37
C VAL A 255 -14.29 -15.28 -9.87
N PRO A 256 -13.14 -15.29 -10.58
CA PRO A 256 -13.06 -15.61 -12.01
C PRO A 256 -13.66 -16.98 -12.35
N GLY A 257 -14.24 -17.10 -13.54
CA GLY A 257 -14.90 -18.32 -13.99
C GLY A 257 -16.34 -18.49 -13.49
N GLN A 258 -16.86 -17.55 -12.70
CA GLN A 258 -18.26 -17.50 -12.26
C GLN A 258 -19.10 -16.45 -13.01
N GLY A 259 -18.66 -16.08 -14.20
CA GLY A 259 -19.37 -15.12 -15.07
C GLY A 259 -19.01 -13.66 -14.87
N SER A 260 -18.03 -13.33 -14.03
CA SER A 260 -17.50 -11.99 -13.88
C SER A 260 -16.09 -11.88 -14.47
N ILE A 261 -15.86 -10.81 -15.23
CA ILE A 261 -14.53 -10.39 -15.72
C ILE A 261 -13.96 -9.24 -14.88
N ALA A 262 -14.72 -8.74 -13.91
CA ALA A 262 -14.30 -7.62 -13.08
C ALA A 262 -13.44 -8.12 -11.92
N HIS A 263 -12.26 -7.55 -11.77
CA HIS A 263 -11.36 -7.79 -10.64
C HIS A 263 -11.66 -6.77 -9.53
N HIS A 264 -12.91 -6.79 -9.05
CA HIS A 264 -13.42 -5.88 -8.05
C HIS A 264 -13.73 -6.61 -6.75
N ALA A 265 -13.53 -5.88 -5.66
CA ALA A 265 -13.83 -6.34 -4.31
C ALA A 265 -14.42 -5.21 -3.46
N VAL A 266 -15.09 -5.56 -2.39
CA VAL A 266 -15.58 -4.62 -1.37
C VAL A 266 -15.25 -5.18 0.00
N MET A 267 -14.87 -4.31 0.95
CA MET A 267 -14.66 -4.72 2.33
C MET A 267 -15.14 -3.66 3.31
N VAL A 268 -15.48 -4.12 4.52
CA VAL A 268 -15.82 -3.23 5.63
C VAL A 268 -14.54 -2.58 6.17
N TRP A 269 -14.57 -1.25 6.34
CA TRP A 269 -13.50 -0.52 6.99
C TRP A 269 -13.27 -1.05 8.41
N GLY A 270 -12.02 -1.33 8.77
CA GLY A 270 -11.67 -2.01 10.03
C GLY A 270 -11.57 -3.52 9.94
N GLY A 271 -11.84 -4.12 8.76
CA GLY A 271 -11.58 -5.55 8.51
C GLY A 271 -10.09 -5.91 8.46
N GLY A 272 -9.22 -4.90 8.32
CA GLY A 272 -7.77 -5.05 8.32
C GLY A 272 -7.20 -5.77 7.10
N TYR A 273 -5.89 -5.97 7.11
CA TYR A 273 -5.16 -6.55 5.98
C TYR A 273 -5.54 -8.01 5.68
N VAL A 274 -6.04 -8.75 6.66
CA VAL A 274 -6.49 -10.15 6.47
C VAL A 274 -7.68 -10.21 5.52
N VAL A 275 -8.67 -9.30 5.73
CA VAL A 275 -9.82 -9.19 4.81
C VAL A 275 -9.36 -8.70 3.44
N LEU A 276 -8.50 -7.67 3.41
CA LEU A 276 -7.98 -7.14 2.16
C LEU A 276 -7.29 -8.23 1.34
N ALA A 277 -6.36 -8.98 1.92
CA ALA A 277 -5.65 -10.06 1.24
C ALA A 277 -6.61 -11.18 0.78
N HIS A 278 -7.64 -11.48 1.59
CA HIS A 278 -8.67 -12.46 1.27
C HIS A 278 -9.47 -12.05 0.03
N GLU A 279 -10.01 -10.83 0.02
CA GLU A 279 -10.85 -10.37 -1.08
C GLU A 279 -10.06 -10.18 -2.39
N LEU A 280 -8.84 -9.63 -2.30
CA LEU A 280 -7.98 -9.53 -3.49
C LEU A 280 -7.62 -10.89 -4.05
N ALA A 281 -7.39 -11.90 -3.20
CA ALA A 281 -7.07 -13.26 -3.64
C ALA A 281 -8.26 -13.96 -4.34
N HIS A 282 -9.50 -13.62 -4.00
CA HIS A 282 -10.66 -14.11 -4.73
C HIS A 282 -10.62 -13.74 -6.21
N ASN A 283 -10.16 -12.55 -6.55
CA ASN A 283 -10.02 -12.14 -7.95
C ASN A 283 -9.00 -12.99 -8.73
N PHE A 284 -8.05 -13.65 -8.06
CA PHE A 284 -7.14 -14.63 -8.68
C PHE A 284 -7.77 -16.01 -8.82
N GLY A 285 -8.98 -16.23 -8.29
CA GLY A 285 -9.65 -17.53 -8.29
C GLY A 285 -9.46 -18.33 -7.00
N CYS A 286 -8.82 -17.78 -5.97
CA CYS A 286 -8.73 -18.43 -4.66
C CYS A 286 -10.12 -18.61 -4.04
N ARG A 287 -10.33 -19.77 -3.43
CA ARG A 287 -11.60 -20.17 -2.80
C ARG A 287 -11.42 -20.40 -1.31
N HIS A 288 -12.54 -20.37 -0.58
CA HIS A 288 -12.58 -20.71 0.84
C HIS A 288 -12.09 -22.13 1.11
N ASP A 289 -12.01 -22.49 2.39
CA ASP A 289 -11.68 -23.87 2.74
C ASP A 289 -12.79 -24.86 2.30
N ARG A 290 -12.40 -26.11 2.04
CA ARG A 290 -13.31 -27.13 1.51
C ARG A 290 -14.43 -27.52 2.48
N GLN A 291 -14.28 -27.26 3.77
CA GLN A 291 -15.34 -27.51 4.77
C GLN A 291 -16.45 -26.48 4.63
N THR A 292 -16.10 -25.25 4.29
CA THR A 292 -17.04 -24.15 4.05
C THR A 292 -17.72 -24.28 2.69
N GLU A 293 -16.97 -24.63 1.65
CA GLU A 293 -17.49 -24.83 0.29
C GLU A 293 -17.93 -26.28 0.03
N MET A 294 -18.83 -26.81 0.86
CA MET A 294 -19.30 -28.21 0.80
C MET A 294 -19.85 -28.67 -0.55
N THR A 295 -20.19 -27.77 -1.45
CA THR A 295 -20.65 -28.09 -2.83
C THR A 295 -19.51 -28.15 -3.84
N ALA A 296 -18.28 -27.78 -3.45
CA ALA A 296 -17.11 -27.81 -4.32
C ALA A 296 -16.52 -29.25 -4.35
N THR A 297 -17.27 -30.23 -4.85
CA THR A 297 -16.71 -31.51 -5.29
C THR A 297 -15.85 -31.37 -6.54
N GLY A 298 -15.51 -30.10 -6.89
CA GLY A 298 -14.78 -29.73 -8.08
C GLY A 298 -13.30 -30.04 -7.98
N GLU A 299 -12.77 -30.40 -9.11
CA GLU A 299 -11.35 -30.41 -9.44
C GLU A 299 -10.73 -29.04 -9.12
N GLY A 300 -9.47 -29.02 -8.75
CA GLY A 300 -8.70 -27.82 -8.47
C GLY A 300 -8.07 -27.82 -7.09
N PHE A 301 -7.09 -26.95 -6.93
CA PHE A 301 -6.24 -26.89 -5.74
C PHE A 301 -6.32 -25.53 -5.00
N GLY A 302 -6.95 -24.51 -5.58
CA GLY A 302 -6.99 -23.13 -5.08
C GLY A 302 -7.92 -22.91 -3.89
N PHE A 303 -7.86 -23.77 -2.86
CA PHE A 303 -8.68 -23.70 -1.66
C PHE A 303 -7.86 -23.31 -0.43
N GLY A 304 -8.51 -22.57 0.49
CA GLY A 304 -7.98 -22.36 1.82
C GLY A 304 -7.84 -23.66 2.61
N PHE A 305 -7.07 -23.62 3.68
CA PHE A 305 -6.85 -24.77 4.55
C PHE A 305 -7.25 -24.48 5.99
N ARG A 306 -8.00 -25.38 6.60
CA ARG A 306 -8.48 -25.29 7.97
C ARG A 306 -7.94 -26.46 8.78
N PHE A 307 -7.46 -26.19 9.99
CA PHE A 307 -6.78 -27.15 10.85
C PHE A 307 -7.02 -26.82 12.33
N SER A 308 -6.63 -27.72 13.21
CA SER A 308 -6.64 -27.45 14.66
C SER A 308 -5.22 -27.13 15.13
N LEU A 309 -5.06 -26.02 15.85
CA LEU A 309 -3.83 -25.65 16.52
C LEU A 309 -4.10 -25.43 18.02
N ASP A 310 -3.46 -26.21 18.89
CA ASP A 310 -3.68 -26.17 20.34
C ASP A 310 -5.17 -26.29 20.74
N GLY A 311 -5.91 -27.12 20.01
CA GLY A 311 -7.34 -27.32 20.22
C GLY A 311 -8.25 -26.19 19.70
N LYS A 312 -7.68 -25.14 19.10
CA LYS A 312 -8.41 -24.03 18.47
C LYS A 312 -8.61 -24.30 16.98
N ASP A 313 -9.78 -23.98 16.51
CA ASP A 313 -10.11 -24.00 15.08
C ASP A 313 -9.36 -22.84 14.38
N THR A 314 -8.42 -23.18 13.54
CA THR A 314 -7.46 -22.28 12.92
C THR A 314 -7.41 -22.52 11.41
N GLY A 315 -7.04 -21.51 10.63
CA GLY A 315 -6.90 -21.69 9.20
C GLY A 315 -6.01 -20.66 8.52
N THR A 316 -5.79 -20.86 7.23
CA THR A 316 -5.09 -19.91 6.36
C THR A 316 -6.00 -18.75 5.96
N ILE A 317 -5.48 -17.73 5.29
CA ILE A 317 -6.21 -16.50 4.90
C ILE A 317 -7.58 -16.79 4.29
N MET A 318 -7.68 -17.74 3.36
CA MET A 318 -8.91 -18.06 2.66
C MET A 318 -9.85 -19.01 3.43
N SER A 319 -9.58 -19.33 4.70
CA SER A 319 -10.45 -20.20 5.48
C SER A 319 -11.48 -19.40 6.29
N TYR A 320 -12.58 -20.06 6.66
CA TYR A 320 -13.59 -19.52 7.58
C TYR A 320 -13.35 -19.91 9.03
N ALA A 321 -12.15 -20.39 9.33
CA ALA A 321 -11.79 -20.62 10.72
C ALA A 321 -11.84 -19.30 11.52
N PRO A 322 -12.30 -19.31 12.78
CA PRO A 322 -12.36 -18.11 13.61
C PRO A 322 -10.98 -17.51 13.90
N THR A 323 -9.93 -18.32 13.89
CA THR A 323 -8.55 -17.84 13.98
C THR A 323 -7.84 -18.07 12.66
N ARG A 324 -7.13 -17.07 12.15
CA ARG A 324 -6.35 -17.19 10.92
C ARG A 324 -4.88 -16.93 11.16
N VAL A 325 -4.05 -17.71 10.45
CA VAL A 325 -2.62 -17.43 10.34
C VAL A 325 -2.35 -16.62 9.07
N PRO A 326 -1.35 -15.73 9.05
CA PRO A 326 -1.07 -14.84 7.91
C PRO A 326 -0.33 -15.58 6.79
N TYR A 327 -0.98 -16.62 6.28
CA TYR A 327 -0.51 -17.47 5.20
C TYR A 327 -1.67 -17.85 4.29
N PHE A 328 -1.45 -17.87 3.00
CA PHE A 328 -2.24 -18.64 2.07
C PHE A 328 -1.91 -20.13 2.21
N SER A 329 -2.85 -21.00 1.88
CA SER A 329 -2.58 -22.44 1.92
C SER A 329 -1.42 -22.80 1.01
N ASN A 330 -0.47 -23.56 1.56
CA ASN A 330 0.69 -24.07 0.85
C ASN A 330 1.16 -25.37 1.52
N PRO A 331 1.06 -26.54 0.84
CA PRO A 331 1.46 -27.82 1.43
C PRO A 331 2.96 -27.98 1.68
N GLU A 332 3.80 -27.06 1.19
CA GLU A 332 5.24 -27.06 1.41
C GLU A 332 5.66 -26.29 2.67
N LEU A 333 4.68 -25.61 3.32
CA LEU A 333 4.92 -24.80 4.50
C LEU A 333 4.30 -25.43 5.74
N GLU A 334 4.92 -25.11 6.88
CA GLU A 334 4.42 -25.46 8.21
C GLU A 334 4.33 -24.22 9.08
N TYR A 335 3.30 -24.19 9.92
CA TYR A 335 3.13 -23.22 10.99
C TYR A 335 2.93 -23.94 12.31
N ALA A 336 3.80 -23.69 13.30
CA ALA A 336 3.80 -24.36 14.60
C ALA A 336 3.72 -25.90 14.48
N GLY A 337 4.43 -26.50 13.50
CA GLY A 337 4.47 -27.93 13.27
C GLY A 337 3.25 -28.50 12.52
N VAL A 338 2.31 -27.65 12.07
CA VAL A 338 1.17 -28.06 11.27
C VAL A 338 1.38 -27.63 9.80
N ARG A 339 1.25 -28.56 8.86
CA ARG A 339 1.33 -28.28 7.44
C ARG A 339 0.16 -27.39 7.02
N LEU A 340 0.43 -26.36 6.20
CA LEU A 340 -0.54 -25.34 5.81
C LEU A 340 -1.31 -25.67 4.52
N GLY A 341 -1.43 -26.93 4.16
CA GLY A 341 -2.17 -27.36 2.98
C GLY A 341 -2.04 -28.87 2.76
N LEU A 342 -2.81 -29.37 1.82
CA LEU A 342 -2.78 -30.79 1.39
C LEU A 342 -2.11 -30.89 0.03
N PRO A 343 -1.10 -31.78 -0.14
CA PRO A 343 -0.33 -31.89 -1.37
C PRO A 343 -1.14 -32.51 -2.52
N GLU A 344 -0.60 -32.39 -3.72
CA GLU A 344 -1.13 -33.03 -4.92
C GLU A 344 -1.22 -34.55 -4.77
N GLY A 345 -2.15 -35.13 -5.50
CA GLY A 345 -2.43 -36.59 -5.42
C GLY A 345 -3.38 -36.97 -4.29
N GLN A 346 -3.77 -36.05 -3.42
CA GLN A 346 -4.84 -36.27 -2.45
C GLN A 346 -6.19 -35.75 -3.00
N ALA A 347 -7.28 -36.37 -2.58
CA ALA A 347 -8.64 -36.04 -3.06
C ALA A 347 -9.09 -34.62 -2.70
N SER A 348 -8.34 -33.90 -1.85
CA SER A 348 -8.72 -32.59 -1.30
C SER A 348 -7.55 -31.64 -1.30
N VAL A 349 -6.76 -31.57 -2.36
CA VAL A 349 -5.63 -30.62 -2.50
C VAL A 349 -6.01 -29.20 -2.11
N THR A 350 -5.15 -28.52 -1.36
CA THR A 350 -5.33 -27.12 -0.96
C THR A 350 -4.02 -26.35 -1.13
N ASN A 351 -3.95 -25.43 -2.10
CA ASN A 351 -2.74 -24.66 -2.41
C ASN A 351 -3.10 -23.32 -3.09
N ASN A 352 -3.60 -22.35 -2.32
CA ASN A 352 -3.85 -21.00 -2.84
C ASN A 352 -2.55 -20.32 -3.32
N SER A 353 -1.42 -20.60 -2.65
CA SER A 353 -0.13 -20.00 -3.00
C SER A 353 0.31 -20.38 -4.42
N ARG A 354 0.05 -21.62 -4.83
CA ARG A 354 0.30 -22.05 -6.21
C ARG A 354 -0.59 -21.29 -7.20
N LEU A 355 -1.88 -21.16 -6.91
CA LEU A 355 -2.82 -20.46 -7.78
C LEU A 355 -2.46 -18.99 -7.94
N LEU A 356 -2.08 -18.31 -6.86
CA LEU A 356 -1.61 -16.92 -6.90
C LEU A 356 -0.36 -16.78 -7.77
N ARG A 357 0.64 -17.67 -7.62
CA ARG A 357 1.85 -17.66 -8.44
C ARG A 357 1.55 -17.88 -9.93
N GLU A 358 0.72 -18.85 -10.25
CA GLU A 358 0.38 -19.19 -11.64
C GLU A 358 -0.40 -18.07 -12.33
N ASN A 359 -1.26 -17.34 -11.61
CA ASN A 359 -2.07 -16.25 -12.15
C ASN A 359 -1.45 -14.84 -11.99
N ALA A 360 -0.27 -14.72 -11.39
CA ALA A 360 0.36 -13.42 -11.11
C ALA A 360 0.55 -12.57 -12.37
N LEU A 361 1.14 -13.15 -13.43
CA LEU A 361 1.34 -12.46 -14.71
C LEU A 361 0.00 -12.08 -15.37
N ALA A 362 -0.93 -13.03 -15.46
CA ALA A 362 -2.22 -12.78 -16.10
C ALA A 362 -3.00 -11.66 -15.41
N MET A 363 -2.90 -11.56 -14.07
CA MET A 363 -3.53 -10.47 -13.32
C MET A 363 -2.81 -9.14 -13.57
N ALA A 364 -1.48 -9.10 -13.56
CA ALA A 364 -0.70 -7.87 -13.76
C ALA A 364 -0.77 -7.30 -15.19
N VAL A 365 -1.30 -8.07 -16.14
CA VAL A 365 -1.48 -7.64 -17.54
C VAL A 365 -2.95 -7.75 -17.99
N CYS A 366 -3.88 -7.85 -17.07
CA CYS A 366 -5.29 -8.07 -17.42
C CYS A 366 -5.94 -6.84 -18.11
N ARG A 367 -5.30 -5.68 -18.02
CA ARG A 367 -5.60 -4.52 -18.86
C ARG A 367 -4.48 -4.33 -19.87
N GLU A 368 -4.80 -4.42 -21.14
CA GLU A 368 -3.86 -4.09 -22.21
C GLU A 368 -3.70 -2.57 -22.28
N ALA A 369 -2.47 -2.10 -22.18
CA ALA A 369 -2.16 -0.70 -22.38
C ALA A 369 -2.51 -0.31 -23.84
N THR A 370 -3.29 0.74 -24.01
CA THR A 370 -3.64 1.30 -25.33
C THR A 370 -2.83 2.54 -25.68
N GLU A 371 -2.16 3.15 -24.68
CA GLU A 371 -1.35 4.36 -24.81
C GLU A 371 -0.03 4.21 -24.04
N ALA A 372 0.99 4.95 -24.49
CA ALA A 372 2.26 5.05 -23.78
C ALA A 372 2.07 5.75 -22.43
N PRO A 373 2.93 5.48 -21.43
CA PRO A 373 2.81 6.10 -20.11
C PRO A 373 2.86 7.61 -20.13
N VAL A 374 2.07 8.25 -19.26
CA VAL A 374 2.10 9.71 -19.05
C VAL A 374 2.62 10.01 -17.65
N ILE A 375 3.73 10.77 -17.56
CA ILE A 375 4.26 11.21 -16.28
C ILE A 375 3.49 12.44 -15.80
N ILE A 376 2.80 12.32 -14.67
CA ILE A 376 1.97 13.39 -14.07
C ILE A 376 2.69 14.12 -12.92
N ALA A 377 3.71 13.51 -12.30
CA ALA A 377 4.59 14.20 -11.36
C ALA A 377 6.05 13.83 -11.62
N GLN A 378 6.88 14.87 -11.82
CA GLN A 378 8.29 14.73 -12.14
C GLN A 378 9.14 14.52 -10.88
N PRO A 379 10.27 13.79 -10.96
CA PRO A 379 11.23 13.70 -9.87
C PRO A 379 11.73 15.09 -9.46
N GLN A 380 11.84 15.32 -8.15
CA GLN A 380 12.31 16.59 -7.61
C GLN A 380 13.81 16.52 -7.25
N PRO A 381 14.57 17.60 -7.46
CA PRO A 381 15.97 17.67 -7.05
C PRO A 381 16.14 17.44 -5.56
N ALA A 382 17.22 16.76 -5.15
CA ALA A 382 17.55 16.49 -3.76
C ALA A 382 18.88 17.14 -3.36
N ARG A 383 18.89 17.74 -2.15
CA ARG A 383 20.09 18.29 -1.50
C ARG A 383 20.29 17.56 -0.19
N VAL A 384 21.38 16.82 -0.06
CA VAL A 384 21.56 15.82 1.00
C VAL A 384 22.92 16.00 1.66
N ILE A 385 22.97 15.83 2.99
CA ILE A 385 24.24 15.75 3.72
C ILE A 385 24.83 14.36 3.51
N LYS A 386 26.13 14.27 3.27
CA LYS A 386 26.86 12.98 3.17
C LYS A 386 26.56 12.10 4.38
N GLY A 387 26.23 10.83 4.11
CA GLY A 387 25.83 9.83 5.12
C GLY A 387 24.33 9.82 5.44
N VAL A 388 23.55 10.81 4.99
CA VAL A 388 22.07 10.83 5.12
C VAL A 388 21.44 10.22 3.87
N GLY A 389 20.34 9.50 4.02
CA GLY A 389 19.61 8.92 2.91
C GLY A 389 18.86 9.96 2.07
N PHE A 390 18.57 9.62 0.81
CA PHE A 390 17.68 10.38 -0.05
C PHE A 390 16.79 9.46 -0.89
N SER A 391 15.69 10.00 -1.40
CA SER A 391 14.86 9.34 -2.40
C SER A 391 14.40 10.32 -3.47
N LEU A 392 14.20 9.78 -4.66
CA LEU A 392 13.55 10.43 -5.80
C LEU A 392 12.31 9.61 -6.15
N SER A 393 11.24 10.24 -6.58
CA SER A 393 10.02 9.55 -6.99
C SER A 393 9.44 10.17 -8.23
N VAL A 394 8.72 9.37 -9.00
CA VAL A 394 7.93 9.76 -10.16
C VAL A 394 6.50 9.29 -9.95
N THR A 395 5.53 10.03 -10.47
CA THR A 395 4.16 9.52 -10.60
C THR A 395 3.82 9.48 -12.08
N ALA A 396 3.42 8.32 -12.55
CA ALA A 396 2.98 8.12 -13.92
C ALA A 396 1.62 7.41 -13.95
N VAL A 397 0.86 7.61 -15.04
CA VAL A 397 -0.39 6.93 -15.32
C VAL A 397 -0.26 6.15 -16.63
N GLY A 398 -0.95 5.03 -16.74
CA GLY A 398 -0.94 4.09 -17.84
C GLY A 398 -0.99 2.65 -17.35
N ASP A 399 -1.28 1.73 -18.25
CA ASP A 399 -1.39 0.30 -17.96
C ASP A 399 -0.03 -0.39 -18.05
N GLY A 400 0.23 -1.38 -17.20
CA GLY A 400 1.42 -2.22 -17.26
C GLY A 400 2.74 -1.46 -17.11
N LEU A 401 2.80 -0.48 -16.20
CA LEU A 401 3.95 0.41 -16.05
C LEU A 401 5.19 -0.32 -15.58
N THR A 402 6.30 -0.09 -16.27
CA THR A 402 7.66 -0.46 -15.88
C THR A 402 8.49 0.79 -15.65
N TYR A 403 9.52 0.69 -14.80
CA TYR A 403 10.39 1.82 -14.47
C TYR A 403 11.85 1.40 -14.59
N GLN A 404 12.70 2.33 -15.04
CA GLN A 404 14.15 2.17 -15.00
C GLN A 404 14.80 3.51 -14.67
N TRP A 405 15.31 3.66 -13.46
CA TRP A 405 16.08 4.85 -13.06
C TRP A 405 17.45 4.84 -13.70
N ARG A 406 17.89 6.04 -14.07
CA ARG A 406 19.21 6.27 -14.65
C ARG A 406 19.91 7.38 -13.87
N LYS A 407 21.23 7.29 -13.78
CA LYS A 407 22.11 8.35 -13.29
C LYS A 407 23.04 8.78 -14.39
N ASP A 408 23.06 10.08 -14.71
CA ASP A 408 23.88 10.67 -15.77
C ASP A 408 23.69 9.91 -17.10
N GLY A 409 22.45 9.47 -17.38
CA GLY A 409 22.04 8.72 -18.55
C GLY A 409 22.33 7.21 -18.50
N VAL A 410 22.98 6.70 -17.44
CA VAL A 410 23.30 5.28 -17.28
C VAL A 410 22.29 4.59 -16.38
N ALA A 411 21.73 3.46 -16.82
CA ALA A 411 20.76 2.68 -16.06
C ALA A 411 21.35 2.19 -14.72
N LEU A 412 20.59 2.39 -13.66
CA LEU A 412 20.92 1.89 -12.32
C LEU A 412 20.36 0.48 -12.17
N SER A 413 21.24 -0.51 -12.00
CA SER A 413 20.83 -1.90 -11.88
C SER A 413 19.86 -2.13 -10.73
N GLY A 414 18.72 -2.78 -11.00
CA GLY A 414 17.68 -3.08 -10.00
C GLY A 414 16.83 -1.88 -9.54
N ALA A 415 17.01 -0.69 -10.13
CA ALA A 415 16.21 0.48 -9.81
C ALA A 415 14.97 0.55 -10.71
N THR A 416 14.02 -0.34 -10.47
CA THR A 416 12.81 -0.57 -11.28
C THR A 416 11.51 -0.22 -10.59
N ASP A 417 11.58 0.44 -9.44
CA ASP A 417 10.40 0.95 -8.72
C ASP A 417 10.04 2.38 -9.17
N PRO A 418 8.80 2.88 -8.91
CA PRO A 418 8.43 4.27 -9.16
C PRO A 418 9.24 5.27 -8.31
N PHE A 419 10.10 4.80 -7.46
CA PHE A 419 11.04 5.60 -6.65
C PHE A 419 12.44 4.99 -6.70
N TYR A 420 13.46 5.84 -6.50
CA TYR A 420 14.84 5.45 -6.26
C TYR A 420 15.28 5.97 -4.90
N ALA A 421 15.71 5.09 -4.02
CA ALA A 421 16.14 5.45 -2.67
C ALA A 421 17.55 4.95 -2.35
N LYS A 422 18.32 5.79 -1.65
CA LYS A 422 19.60 5.42 -1.06
C LYS A 422 19.59 5.69 0.44
N PRO A 423 19.93 4.70 1.27
CA PRO A 423 19.92 4.86 2.73
C PRO A 423 21.05 5.77 3.24
N SER A 424 22.10 6.00 2.44
CA SER A 424 23.25 6.82 2.81
C SER A 424 23.89 7.41 1.56
N ALA A 425 23.87 8.74 1.44
CA ALA A 425 24.44 9.46 0.33
C ALA A 425 25.97 9.59 0.46
N SER A 426 26.66 9.47 -0.67
CA SER A 426 28.09 9.68 -0.84
C SER A 426 28.37 10.73 -1.92
N THR A 427 29.59 11.21 -2.03
CA THR A 427 30.00 12.11 -3.12
C THR A 427 29.83 11.48 -4.51
N GLY A 428 29.89 10.15 -4.60
CA GLY A 428 29.61 9.41 -5.84
C GLY A 428 28.15 9.44 -6.29
N ASP A 429 27.23 9.91 -5.43
CA ASP A 429 25.81 10.03 -5.74
C ASP A 429 25.44 11.39 -6.34
N VAL A 430 26.37 12.34 -6.38
CA VAL A 430 26.18 13.61 -7.10
C VAL A 430 25.98 13.31 -8.59
N GLY A 431 24.97 13.89 -9.19
CA GLY A 431 24.67 13.72 -10.60
C GLY A 431 23.23 14.08 -10.96
N THR A 432 22.85 13.80 -12.19
CA THR A 432 21.48 13.98 -12.68
C THR A 432 20.80 12.63 -12.78
N TYR A 433 19.60 12.55 -12.26
CA TYR A 433 18.80 11.34 -12.25
C TYR A 433 17.52 11.57 -13.04
N ASP A 434 17.16 10.58 -13.83
CA ASP A 434 15.88 10.50 -14.52
C ASP A 434 15.35 9.06 -14.48
N VAL A 435 14.09 8.88 -14.84
CA VAL A 435 13.47 7.58 -14.93
C VAL A 435 12.79 7.42 -16.29
N VAL A 436 13.00 6.27 -16.92
CA VAL A 436 12.22 5.82 -18.07
C VAL A 436 11.05 5.03 -17.52
N VAL A 437 9.84 5.47 -17.86
CA VAL A 437 8.59 4.76 -17.57
C VAL A 437 8.11 4.15 -18.87
N GLY A 438 7.93 2.84 -18.90
CA GLY A 438 7.55 2.10 -20.09
C GLY A 438 6.30 1.25 -19.87
N ASN A 439 5.65 0.86 -20.97
CA ASN A 439 4.70 -0.22 -21.07
C ASN A 439 4.84 -0.90 -22.43
N ILE A 440 3.93 -1.82 -22.79
CA ILE A 440 3.98 -2.53 -24.09
C ILE A 440 3.79 -1.62 -25.31
N VAL A 441 3.24 -0.42 -25.13
CA VAL A 441 2.96 0.55 -26.21
C VAL A 441 4.16 1.47 -26.45
N GLY A 442 4.90 1.85 -25.39
CA GLY A 442 6.02 2.77 -25.53
C GLY A 442 6.64 3.20 -24.21
N GLU A 443 7.56 4.15 -24.31
CA GLU A 443 8.31 4.67 -23.16
C GLU A 443 8.20 6.20 -23.08
N THR A 444 8.17 6.71 -21.85
CA THR A 444 8.22 8.15 -21.55
C THR A 444 9.32 8.41 -20.53
N SER A 445 10.26 9.30 -20.84
CA SER A 445 11.32 9.70 -19.89
C SER A 445 10.89 10.89 -19.06
N SER A 446 11.26 10.90 -17.78
CA SER A 446 11.03 12.04 -16.89
C SER A 446 11.99 13.20 -17.20
N ALA A 447 11.68 14.37 -16.65
CA ALA A 447 12.67 15.43 -16.49
C ALA A 447 13.79 14.95 -15.56
N SER A 448 14.99 15.50 -15.74
CA SER A 448 16.15 15.21 -14.88
C SER A 448 16.04 15.93 -13.53
N ALA A 449 16.32 15.21 -12.45
CA ALA A 449 16.42 15.72 -11.09
C ALA A 449 17.90 15.71 -10.64
N ALA A 450 18.41 16.86 -10.22
CA ALA A 450 19.79 16.97 -9.73
C ALA A 450 19.88 16.50 -8.27
N VAL A 451 20.85 15.64 -7.97
CA VAL A 451 21.23 15.27 -6.59
C VAL A 451 22.55 15.93 -6.24
N ALA A 452 22.55 16.72 -5.17
CA ALA A 452 23.75 17.37 -4.63
C ALA A 452 24.02 16.84 -3.21
N VAL A 453 25.26 16.43 -2.94
CA VAL A 453 25.68 15.91 -1.64
C VAL A 453 26.68 16.88 -1.02
N TYR A 454 26.43 17.28 0.22
CA TYR A 454 27.25 18.22 0.97
C TYR A 454 28.00 17.52 2.09
N GLU A 455 29.26 17.90 2.30
CA GLU A 455 29.97 17.53 3.52
C GLU A 455 29.39 18.32 4.69
N PRO A 456 29.18 17.70 5.86
CA PRO A 456 28.83 18.46 7.05
C PRO A 456 29.98 19.40 7.37
N THR A 457 29.74 20.73 7.31
CA THR A 457 30.73 21.71 7.79
C THR A 457 30.90 21.47 9.27
N ALA A 458 32.09 21.06 9.69
CA ALA A 458 32.46 21.06 11.10
C ALA A 458 32.29 22.52 11.60
N SER A 459 31.34 22.71 12.53
CA SER A 459 31.27 23.97 13.24
C SER A 459 32.63 24.18 13.88
N SER A 460 33.42 25.14 13.33
CA SER A 460 34.65 25.56 13.96
C SER A 460 34.26 26.09 15.33
N GLY A 461 34.59 25.32 16.36
CA GLY A 461 34.35 25.68 17.74
C GLY A 461 34.95 27.04 17.99
N VAL A 462 34.11 27.99 18.32
CA VAL A 462 34.56 29.26 18.90
C VAL A 462 35.23 28.89 20.22
N SER A 463 36.56 28.80 20.20
CA SER A 463 37.34 28.75 21.42
C SER A 463 37.13 30.07 22.16
N SER A 464 36.32 30.03 23.20
CA SER A 464 36.18 31.11 24.16
C SER A 464 37.49 31.22 24.94
N SER A 465 38.40 32.03 24.44
CA SER A 465 39.49 32.55 25.27
C SER A 465 38.93 33.60 26.23
N SER A 466 38.79 33.21 27.49
CA SER A 466 38.53 34.10 28.59
C SER A 466 39.75 35.04 28.78
N SER A 467 39.63 36.31 28.41
CA SER A 467 40.49 37.36 28.92
C SER A 467 39.61 38.40 29.63
N SER A 468 39.82 38.47 30.93
CA SER A 468 39.32 39.48 31.82
C SER A 468 39.96 40.84 31.50
N GLY A 469 39.17 41.93 31.45
CA GLY A 469 39.71 43.27 31.38
C GLY A 469 38.62 44.33 31.09
N GLY A 470 38.33 45.14 32.06
CA GLY A 470 37.19 46.01 32.22
C GLY A 470 37.20 47.31 31.41
N GLN A 471 36.14 48.03 31.70
CA GLN A 471 35.83 49.46 31.56
C GLN A 471 35.09 49.98 30.34
N SER A 472 33.90 50.35 30.65
CA SER A 472 33.14 51.61 30.38
C SER A 472 33.36 52.36 29.07
N GLY A 473 32.25 52.68 28.41
CA GLY A 473 32.17 53.74 27.39
C GLY A 473 30.85 53.74 26.64
N SER A 474 30.01 54.70 27.01
CA SER A 474 28.76 55.09 26.34
C SER A 474 29.01 55.56 24.92
N ALA A 475 28.18 55.29 23.96
CA ALA A 475 27.48 56.22 23.07
C ALA A 475 26.83 55.55 21.83
N THR A 476 25.57 55.76 21.68
CA THR A 476 24.75 56.13 20.50
C THR A 476 25.27 55.84 19.09
N GLY A 477 24.42 55.25 18.28
CA GLY A 477 24.52 55.34 16.82
C GLY A 477 23.75 54.26 16.05
N SER A 478 22.58 54.58 15.66
CA SER A 478 21.73 54.25 14.50
C SER A 478 22.39 53.59 13.29
N SER A 479 21.60 52.73 12.69
CA SER A 479 21.40 52.43 11.25
C SER A 479 21.73 51.01 10.83
N GLY A 480 20.69 50.22 10.43
CA GLY A 480 20.37 50.00 9.03
C GLY A 480 21.23 48.93 8.40
N GLY A 481 20.71 47.70 8.35
CA GLY A 481 21.24 46.65 7.52
C GLY A 481 20.13 45.72 7.12
N GLY A 482 19.53 46.01 5.96
CA GLY A 482 18.52 45.13 5.34
C GLY A 482 19.15 43.82 4.88
N GLY A 483 18.66 42.73 5.41
CA GLY A 483 18.93 41.40 4.87
C GLY A 483 18.14 41.21 3.58
N ALA A 484 18.85 41.07 2.50
CA ALA A 484 18.26 40.69 1.20
C ALA A 484 17.63 39.30 1.33
N VAL A 485 16.34 39.24 1.19
CA VAL A 485 15.60 37.98 1.00
C VAL A 485 15.79 37.55 -0.44
N GLU A 486 16.36 36.37 -0.62
CA GLU A 486 16.53 35.71 -1.92
C GLU A 486 15.14 35.52 -2.60
N PRO A 487 15.05 35.69 -3.95
CA PRO A 487 13.77 35.85 -4.67
C PRO A 487 13.04 34.54 -4.97
N TRP A 488 13.30 33.45 -4.29
CA TRP A 488 12.72 32.14 -4.61
C TRP A 488 11.39 31.79 -3.89
N VAL A 489 10.91 32.61 -2.98
CA VAL A 489 9.68 32.35 -2.20
C VAL A 489 8.39 32.78 -2.92
N LEU A 490 8.49 33.46 -4.07
CA LEU A 490 7.32 34.02 -4.77
C LEU A 490 6.77 33.19 -5.96
N VAL A 491 7.30 32.00 -6.24
CA VAL A 491 6.82 31.16 -7.36
C VAL A 491 5.73 30.15 -6.93
N ALA A 492 5.54 29.91 -5.64
CA ALA A 492 4.56 28.92 -5.16
C ALA A 492 3.09 29.37 -5.16
N PHE A 493 2.80 30.67 -5.36
CA PHE A 493 1.43 31.19 -5.33
C PHE A 493 0.81 31.50 -6.68
N ALA A 494 1.53 31.38 -7.80
CA ALA A 494 1.02 31.71 -9.13
C ALA A 494 0.33 30.54 -9.88
N LEU A 495 0.45 29.30 -9.42
CA LEU A 495 -0.14 28.11 -10.09
C LEU A 495 -1.55 27.74 -9.62
N LEU A 496 -2.04 28.30 -8.51
CA LEU A 496 -3.42 28.10 -8.03
C LEU A 496 -4.46 29.03 -8.69
N GLY A 497 -4.03 30.03 -9.45
CA GLY A 497 -4.89 30.98 -10.15
C GLY A 497 -5.31 30.55 -11.56
N ALA A 498 -4.55 29.71 -12.23
CA ALA A 498 -4.78 29.37 -13.65
C ALA A 498 -5.82 28.26 -13.88
N LEU A 499 -6.10 27.42 -12.91
CA LEU A 499 -7.08 26.33 -13.00
C LEU A 499 -8.54 26.79 -12.82
N ARG A 500 -8.78 28.01 -12.35
CA ARG A 500 -10.14 28.57 -12.19
C ARG A 500 -10.69 29.30 -13.43
N LEU A 501 -9.88 29.54 -14.44
CA LEU A 501 -10.30 30.29 -15.65
C LEU A 501 -10.66 29.39 -16.84
N ILE A 502 -10.29 28.12 -16.84
CA ILE A 502 -10.61 27.18 -17.95
C ILE A 502 -12.00 26.54 -17.78
N GLY A 503 -12.52 26.48 -16.55
CA GLY A 503 -13.86 25.93 -16.27
C GLY A 503 -15.04 26.81 -16.66
N ARG A 504 -14.83 28.07 -17.07
CA ARG A 504 -15.91 29.04 -17.37
C ARG A 504 -16.21 29.26 -18.87
N ALA A 505 -15.40 28.71 -19.76
CA ALA A 505 -15.53 28.92 -21.22
C ALA A 505 -16.30 27.83 -21.98
N ARG A 506 -16.80 26.78 -21.32
CA ARG A 506 -17.56 25.68 -21.97
C ARG A 506 -19.03 25.59 -21.57
N ARG A 507 -19.63 26.64 -21.01
CA ARG A 507 -21.06 26.67 -20.67
C ARG A 507 -21.90 27.64 -21.55
N ASN A 508 -21.40 28.06 -22.70
CA ASN A 508 -22.22 28.75 -23.69
C ASN A 508 -21.76 28.33 -25.09
N ARG A 509 -22.23 27.20 -25.53
CA ARG A 509 -22.56 26.89 -26.92
C ARG A 509 -23.42 25.62 -26.95
#